data_48ff5dd0f2053414de019aa7ddd31a10
#
_entry.id   48ff5dd0f2053414de019aa7ddd31a10
#
_cell.length_a   1.000
_cell.length_b   1.000
_cell.length_c   1.000
_cell.angle_alpha   90.00
_cell.angle_beta   90.00
_cell.angle_gamma   90.00
#
_symmetry.space_group_name_H-M   'P 1'
#
loop_
_entity.id
_entity.type
_entity.pdbx_description
1 polymer ?
#
loop_
_entity_poly.entity_id
_entity_poly.type
_entity_poly.pdbx_seq_one_letter_code
_entity_poly.pdbx_strand_id
1 'polypeptide(L)'
;MEFRHLGRSGLEVSLVGLGCNNFGMRCDFEQSKAVVHRALDLGITLFDTADVYGGGGRSEEFLGKILAGHREKVVIATKFGMKMGEGPHRMGGSRKYIMQAVEDSLRRLGTDYIDLYQIHRPDPHTPIEETLRALDDLVRQGKVRYIGHSNFAAWQATEAHFVAQRLNATPFISAQNEYNLLDRRIEAELVPACNAYG
;
A
#
# COMPACT_ATOMS: atom_id res chain seq x y z
N MET A 1 1.48 -22.03 -6.10
CA MET A 1 0.85 -20.83 -5.49
C MET A 1 -0.45 -20.53 -6.22
N GLU A 2 -1.53 -20.24 -5.53
CA GLU A 2 -2.79 -19.76 -6.11
C GLU A 2 -2.72 -18.23 -6.31
N PHE A 3 -3.37 -17.72 -7.36
CA PHE A 3 -3.43 -16.30 -7.68
C PHE A 3 -4.87 -15.81 -7.71
N ARG A 4 -5.10 -14.55 -7.37
CA ARG A 4 -6.41 -13.90 -7.41
C ARG A 4 -6.31 -12.45 -7.82
N HIS A 5 -7.36 -11.95 -8.45
CA HIS A 5 -7.51 -10.52 -8.69
C HIS A 5 -7.72 -9.77 -7.38
N LEU A 6 -7.07 -8.63 -7.23
CA LEU A 6 -7.24 -7.74 -6.10
C LEU A 6 -8.45 -6.84 -6.34
N GLY A 7 -9.50 -7.02 -5.53
CA GLY A 7 -10.79 -6.35 -5.75
C GLY A 7 -11.38 -6.67 -7.12
N ARG A 8 -11.96 -5.68 -7.76
CA ARG A 8 -12.47 -5.77 -9.14
C ARG A 8 -11.47 -5.24 -10.18
N SER A 9 -10.18 -5.23 -9.83
CA SER A 9 -9.13 -4.75 -10.73
C SER A 9 -8.55 -5.88 -11.58
N GLY A 10 -7.75 -5.51 -12.59
CA GLY A 10 -6.95 -6.47 -13.36
C GLY A 10 -5.65 -6.89 -12.68
N LEU A 11 -5.35 -6.38 -11.48
CA LEU A 11 -4.14 -6.73 -10.75
C LEU A 11 -4.26 -8.13 -10.14
N GLU A 12 -3.47 -9.06 -10.64
CA GLU A 12 -3.39 -10.42 -10.11
C GLU A 12 -2.24 -10.54 -9.11
N VAL A 13 -2.52 -11.09 -7.94
CA VAL A 13 -1.56 -11.26 -6.84
C VAL A 13 -1.57 -12.71 -6.34
N SER A 14 -0.45 -13.16 -5.77
CA SER A 14 -0.45 -14.44 -5.04
C SER A 14 -1.40 -14.35 -3.85
N LEU A 15 -2.14 -15.44 -3.58
CA LEU A 15 -3.11 -15.51 -2.47
C LEU A 15 -2.45 -15.25 -1.11
N VAL A 16 -1.19 -15.66 -0.97
CA VAL A 16 -0.35 -15.34 0.18
C VAL A 16 0.56 -14.18 -0.17
N GLY A 17 0.52 -13.11 0.64
CA GLY A 17 1.44 -12.00 0.56
C GLY A 17 2.47 -12.04 1.70
N LEU A 18 3.66 -11.50 1.47
CA LEU A 18 4.69 -11.34 2.50
C LEU A 18 4.63 -9.94 3.10
N GLY A 19 4.26 -9.85 4.39
CA GLY A 19 4.36 -8.61 5.17
C GLY A 19 5.79 -8.34 5.62
N CYS A 20 6.32 -7.17 5.28
CA CYS A 20 7.73 -6.80 5.49
C CYS A 20 7.95 -5.83 6.66
N ASN A 21 6.99 -5.72 7.60
CA ASN A 21 7.07 -4.79 8.73
C ASN A 21 8.22 -5.05 9.70
N ASN A 22 8.78 -6.26 9.70
CA ASN A 22 9.91 -6.62 10.55
C ASN A 22 11.28 -6.33 9.91
N PHE A 23 11.33 -6.04 8.61
CA PHE A 23 12.58 -5.78 7.90
C PHE A 23 13.19 -4.44 8.34
N GLY A 24 14.48 -4.48 8.68
CA GLY A 24 15.18 -3.32 9.24
C GLY A 24 14.89 -3.01 10.71
N MET A 25 14.09 -3.87 11.39
CA MET A 25 13.83 -3.83 12.83
C MET A 25 14.26 -5.14 13.49
N ARG A 26 13.39 -6.18 13.39
CA ARG A 26 13.65 -7.51 13.98
C ARG A 26 14.48 -8.40 13.07
N CYS A 27 14.44 -8.14 11.76
CA CYS A 27 15.23 -8.86 10.76
C CYS A 27 16.26 -7.89 10.18
N ASP A 28 17.52 -8.29 10.19
CA ASP A 28 18.58 -7.61 9.47
C ASP A 28 18.47 -7.84 7.95
N PHE A 29 19.42 -7.31 7.18
CA PHE A 29 19.38 -7.40 5.73
C PHE A 29 19.50 -8.84 5.23
N GLU A 30 20.41 -9.65 5.77
CA GLU A 30 20.63 -11.03 5.32
C GLU A 30 19.45 -11.94 5.68
N GLN A 31 18.88 -11.76 6.87
CA GLN A 31 17.66 -12.47 7.27
C GLN A 31 16.48 -12.08 6.35
N SER A 32 16.30 -10.80 6.09
CA SER A 32 15.26 -10.30 5.19
C SER A 32 15.42 -10.85 3.77
N LYS A 33 16.67 -10.90 3.28
CA LYS A 33 17.01 -11.44 1.97
C LYS A 33 16.69 -12.94 1.88
N ALA A 34 17.05 -13.71 2.88
CA ALA A 34 16.74 -15.14 2.92
C ALA A 34 15.22 -15.39 2.91
N VAL A 35 14.44 -14.60 3.65
CA VAL A 35 12.97 -14.69 3.69
C VAL A 35 12.36 -14.34 2.33
N VAL A 36 12.80 -13.23 1.71
CA VAL A 36 12.28 -12.80 0.39
C VAL A 36 12.61 -13.84 -0.69
N HIS A 37 13.86 -14.34 -0.75
CA HIS A 37 14.21 -15.37 -1.72
C HIS A 37 13.37 -16.62 -1.52
N ARG A 38 13.17 -17.06 -0.27
CA ARG A 38 12.30 -18.20 0.01
C ARG A 38 10.85 -17.95 -0.40
N ALA A 39 10.34 -16.74 -0.23
CA ALA A 39 9.01 -16.36 -0.69
C ALA A 39 8.90 -16.47 -2.22
N LEU A 40 9.90 -15.96 -2.95
CA LEU A 40 9.96 -16.07 -4.41
C LEU A 40 10.00 -17.53 -4.88
N ASP A 41 10.81 -18.38 -4.24
CA ASP A 41 10.89 -19.83 -4.55
C ASP A 41 9.53 -20.54 -4.35
N LEU A 42 8.72 -20.07 -3.41
CA LEU A 42 7.36 -20.58 -3.15
C LEU A 42 6.31 -19.97 -4.08
N GLY A 43 6.68 -19.05 -4.96
CA GLY A 43 5.80 -18.38 -5.90
C GLY A 43 4.97 -17.24 -5.27
N ILE A 44 5.40 -16.69 -4.13
CA ILE A 44 4.81 -15.47 -3.57
C ILE A 44 5.27 -14.27 -4.40
N THR A 45 4.32 -13.51 -4.91
CA THR A 45 4.59 -12.32 -5.74
C THR A 45 4.18 -11.01 -5.08
N LEU A 46 3.34 -11.06 -4.03
CA LEU A 46 2.87 -9.87 -3.31
C LEU A 46 3.77 -9.60 -2.09
N PHE A 47 4.45 -8.44 -2.10
CA PHE A 47 5.29 -7.94 -1.00
C PHE A 47 4.69 -6.65 -0.45
N ASP A 48 4.32 -6.66 0.83
CA ASP A 48 3.67 -5.53 1.51
C ASP A 48 4.63 -4.85 2.48
N THR A 49 4.91 -3.59 2.23
CA THR A 49 5.75 -2.73 3.07
C THR A 49 5.08 -1.40 3.40
N ALA A 50 5.79 -0.45 3.96
CA ALA A 50 5.37 0.93 4.18
C ALA A 50 6.59 1.83 4.37
N ASP A 51 6.40 3.13 4.12
CA ASP A 51 7.42 4.18 4.34
C ASP A 51 7.95 4.21 5.77
N VAL A 52 7.12 3.92 6.77
CA VAL A 52 7.46 3.96 8.19
C VAL A 52 8.17 2.70 8.68
N TYR A 53 8.10 1.58 7.94
CA TYR A 53 8.66 0.31 8.42
C TYR A 53 10.19 0.31 8.43
N GLY A 54 10.74 -0.37 9.44
CA GLY A 54 12.18 -0.40 9.64
C GLY A 54 12.76 0.89 10.23
N GLY A 55 11.91 1.73 10.87
CA GLY A 55 12.35 2.98 11.49
C GLY A 55 12.59 4.09 10.47
N GLY A 56 11.70 4.21 9.49
CA GLY A 56 11.73 5.28 8.50
C GLY A 56 12.22 4.86 7.12
N GLY A 57 11.78 3.67 6.66
CA GLY A 57 11.94 3.24 5.28
C GLY A 57 12.96 2.15 5.01
N ARG A 58 13.64 1.62 6.04
CA ARG A 58 14.62 0.52 5.83
C ARG A 58 13.99 -0.71 5.19
N SER A 59 12.72 -0.98 5.47
CA SER A 59 12.00 -2.09 4.84
C SER A 59 11.91 -1.90 3.33
N GLU A 60 11.60 -0.70 2.86
CA GLU A 60 11.60 -0.37 1.43
C GLU A 60 13.02 -0.46 0.83
N GLU A 61 14.04 0.05 1.53
CA GLU A 61 15.44 -0.03 1.08
C GLU A 61 15.92 -1.48 0.94
N PHE A 62 15.56 -2.35 1.90
CA PHE A 62 15.90 -3.77 1.85
C PHE A 62 15.21 -4.45 0.68
N LEU A 63 13.89 -4.25 0.53
CA LEU A 63 13.13 -4.81 -0.59
C LEU A 63 13.68 -4.34 -1.94
N GLY A 64 13.97 -3.05 -2.10
CA GLY A 64 14.52 -2.51 -3.34
C GLY A 64 15.82 -3.20 -3.75
N LYS A 65 16.74 -3.39 -2.80
CA LYS A 65 18.01 -4.09 -3.05
C LYS A 65 17.83 -5.58 -3.34
N ILE A 66 16.94 -6.25 -2.61
CA ILE A 66 16.73 -7.71 -2.73
C ILE A 66 15.97 -8.03 -4.02
N LEU A 67 14.99 -7.22 -4.38
CA LEU A 67 14.14 -7.43 -5.56
C LEU A 67 14.72 -6.81 -6.85
N ALA A 68 15.90 -6.20 -6.79
CA ALA A 68 16.62 -5.77 -7.99
C ALA A 68 16.78 -6.97 -8.97
N GLY A 69 16.31 -6.84 -10.21
CA GLY A 69 16.26 -7.93 -11.18
C GLY A 69 15.03 -8.85 -11.11
N HIS A 70 14.15 -8.66 -10.13
CA HIS A 70 12.86 -9.35 -10.00
C HIS A 70 11.66 -8.40 -10.09
N ARG A 71 11.90 -7.08 -10.26
CA ARG A 71 10.88 -6.03 -10.14
C ARG A 71 9.61 -6.29 -10.93
N GLU A 72 9.75 -6.72 -12.18
CA GLU A 72 8.60 -6.98 -13.08
C GLU A 72 7.82 -8.27 -12.75
N LYS A 73 8.39 -9.14 -11.92
CA LYS A 73 7.78 -10.43 -11.53
C LYS A 73 7.01 -10.35 -10.23
N VAL A 74 7.02 -9.20 -9.57
CA VAL A 74 6.46 -9.02 -8.23
C VAL A 74 5.53 -7.81 -8.20
N VAL A 75 4.61 -7.84 -7.25
CA VAL A 75 3.74 -6.73 -6.89
C VAL A 75 4.25 -6.15 -5.57
N ILE A 76 4.70 -4.89 -5.60
CA ILE A 76 5.11 -4.17 -4.41
C ILE A 76 3.95 -3.27 -3.96
N ALA A 77 3.40 -3.58 -2.80
CA ALA A 77 2.48 -2.72 -2.09
C ALA A 77 3.26 -1.94 -1.03
N THR A 78 3.18 -0.61 -1.06
CA THR A 78 3.72 0.24 0.02
C THR A 78 2.71 1.27 0.45
N LYS A 79 2.98 1.94 1.58
CA LYS A 79 2.02 2.81 2.24
C LYS A 79 2.68 4.13 2.62
N PHE A 80 1.84 5.17 2.72
CA PHE A 80 2.17 6.50 3.23
C PHE A 80 1.16 6.96 4.27
N GLY A 81 1.41 8.08 4.92
CA GLY A 81 0.44 8.73 5.80
C GLY A 81 0.79 8.63 7.28
N MET A 82 1.65 7.71 7.69
CA MET A 82 2.19 7.68 9.05
C MET A 82 3.27 8.75 9.23
N LYS A 83 3.58 9.08 10.49
CA LYS A 83 4.58 10.11 10.82
C LYS A 83 5.99 9.66 10.39
N MET A 84 6.59 10.40 9.46
CA MET A 84 7.92 10.14 8.89
C MET A 84 9.00 11.13 9.35
N GLY A 85 8.79 11.79 10.45
CA GLY A 85 9.75 12.74 11.02
C GLY A 85 9.08 13.85 11.80
N GLU A 86 9.86 14.81 12.27
CA GLU A 86 9.36 15.96 12.99
C GLU A 86 9.02 17.12 12.04
N GLY A 87 8.10 18.00 12.49
CA GLY A 87 7.69 19.19 11.76
C GLY A 87 6.46 18.99 10.88
N PRO A 88 6.00 20.06 10.21
CA PRO A 88 4.82 20.04 9.36
C PRO A 88 5.05 19.23 8.08
N HIS A 89 3.97 18.74 7.50
CA HIS A 89 3.96 18.02 6.21
C HIS A 89 4.84 16.74 6.21
N ARG A 90 4.89 16.03 7.34
CA ARG A 90 5.63 14.77 7.47
C ARG A 90 4.71 13.58 7.76
N MET A 91 3.40 13.76 7.56
CA MET A 91 2.37 12.73 7.72
C MET A 91 1.06 13.14 7.04
N GLY A 92 0.11 12.22 6.99
CA GLY A 92 -1.27 12.46 6.58
C GLY A 92 -1.54 12.26 5.11
N GLY A 93 -2.71 12.74 4.68
CA GLY A 93 -3.27 12.57 3.33
C GLY A 93 -3.18 13.81 2.45
N SER A 94 -2.47 14.87 2.90
CA SER A 94 -2.38 16.11 2.09
C SER A 94 -1.60 15.88 0.80
N ARG A 95 -2.04 16.57 -0.26
CA ARG A 95 -1.38 16.53 -1.56
C ARG A 95 0.13 16.80 -1.45
N LYS A 96 0.50 17.81 -0.68
CA LYS A 96 1.91 18.18 -0.50
C LYS A 96 2.74 17.01 0.05
N TYR A 97 2.21 16.32 1.07
CA TYR A 97 2.92 15.20 1.66
C TYR A 97 2.94 13.98 0.74
N ILE A 98 1.80 13.63 0.10
CA ILE A 98 1.70 12.49 -0.81
C ILE A 98 2.73 12.57 -1.93
N MET A 99 2.85 13.73 -2.58
CA MET A 99 3.80 13.93 -3.69
C MET A 99 5.25 13.77 -3.25
N GLN A 100 5.60 14.19 -2.03
CA GLN A 100 6.94 13.98 -1.47
C GLN A 100 7.15 12.52 -1.05
N ALA A 101 6.17 11.93 -0.38
CA ALA A 101 6.27 10.58 0.16
C ALA A 101 6.47 9.52 -0.94
N VAL A 102 5.79 9.67 -2.09
CA VAL A 102 5.94 8.75 -3.22
C VAL A 102 7.35 8.80 -3.80
N GLU A 103 7.95 9.99 -3.97
CA GLU A 103 9.33 10.12 -4.47
C GLU A 103 10.33 9.48 -3.52
N ASP A 104 10.12 9.67 -2.21
CA ASP A 104 10.95 9.05 -1.19
C ASP A 104 10.85 7.52 -1.20
N SER A 105 9.63 6.97 -1.37
CA SER A 105 9.40 5.52 -1.49
C SER A 105 10.01 4.95 -2.79
N LEU A 106 9.82 5.60 -3.94
CA LEU A 106 10.43 5.19 -5.20
C LEU A 106 11.96 5.15 -5.12
N ARG A 107 12.57 6.15 -4.49
CA ARG A 107 14.01 6.19 -4.28
C ARG A 107 14.50 5.06 -3.38
N ARG A 108 13.82 4.78 -2.25
CA ARG A 108 14.17 3.67 -1.35
C ARG A 108 14.00 2.30 -1.99
N LEU A 109 12.92 2.12 -2.74
CA LEU A 109 12.63 0.88 -3.48
C LEU A 109 13.51 0.70 -4.72
N GLY A 110 14.20 1.76 -5.19
CA GLY A 110 15.04 1.70 -6.40
C GLY A 110 14.27 1.39 -7.67
N THR A 111 13.06 1.92 -7.80
CA THR A 111 12.14 1.68 -8.92
C THR A 111 11.46 2.98 -9.33
N ASP A 112 10.95 3.03 -10.54
CA ASP A 112 10.22 4.18 -11.10
C ASP A 112 8.69 4.07 -10.95
N TYR A 113 8.19 2.93 -10.46
CA TYR A 113 6.77 2.74 -10.20
C TYR A 113 6.50 1.87 -8.97
N ILE A 114 5.33 2.09 -8.35
CA ILE A 114 4.74 1.29 -7.27
C ILE A 114 3.49 0.61 -7.83
N ASP A 115 3.34 -0.70 -7.59
CA ASP A 115 2.15 -1.41 -8.08
C ASP A 115 0.91 -1.03 -7.30
N LEU A 116 0.98 -1.03 -5.97
CA LEU A 116 -0.14 -0.65 -5.09
C LEU A 116 0.32 0.35 -4.03
N TYR A 117 -0.19 1.57 -4.10
CA TYR A 117 0.12 2.63 -3.14
C TYR A 117 -1.07 2.90 -2.24
N GLN A 118 -0.88 2.76 -0.93
CA GLN A 118 -1.97 2.76 0.02
C GLN A 118 -1.83 3.89 1.05
N ILE A 119 -2.94 4.56 1.37
CA ILE A 119 -2.97 5.37 2.59
C ILE A 119 -3.04 4.44 3.81
N HIS A 120 -2.08 4.60 4.74
CA HIS A 120 -1.89 3.67 5.86
C HIS A 120 -3.00 3.76 6.90
N ARG A 121 -3.58 4.96 7.08
CA ARG A 121 -4.72 5.25 7.95
C ARG A 121 -5.50 6.44 7.41
N PRO A 122 -6.79 6.57 7.77
CA PRO A 122 -7.54 7.79 7.48
C PRO A 122 -6.85 9.01 8.09
N ASP A 123 -6.83 10.12 7.36
CA ASP A 123 -6.39 11.42 7.88
C ASP A 123 -7.60 12.30 8.16
N PRO A 124 -7.94 12.57 9.44
CA PRO A 124 -9.10 13.39 9.80
C PRO A 124 -8.92 14.88 9.48
N HIS A 125 -7.70 15.31 9.12
CA HIS A 125 -7.38 16.71 8.88
C HIS A 125 -7.33 17.07 7.39
N THR A 126 -7.38 16.06 6.50
CA THR A 126 -7.36 16.27 5.05
C THR A 126 -8.64 15.74 4.43
N PRO A 127 -9.40 16.56 3.68
CA PRO A 127 -10.56 16.06 2.93
C PRO A 127 -10.16 14.93 1.99
N ILE A 128 -10.96 13.88 1.94
CA ILE A 128 -10.66 12.70 1.11
C ILE A 128 -10.55 13.04 -0.38
N GLU A 129 -11.24 14.09 -0.83
CA GLU A 129 -11.14 14.63 -2.18
C GLU A 129 -9.72 15.06 -2.55
N GLU A 130 -9.00 15.73 -1.63
CA GLU A 130 -7.63 16.17 -1.86
C GLU A 130 -6.70 14.96 -2.00
N THR A 131 -6.84 14.00 -1.09
CA THR A 131 -6.07 12.74 -1.12
C THR A 131 -6.29 11.98 -2.42
N LEU A 132 -7.55 11.79 -2.84
CA LEU A 132 -7.88 11.06 -4.06
C LEU A 132 -7.36 11.77 -5.31
N ARG A 133 -7.47 13.11 -5.40
CA ARG A 133 -6.89 13.86 -6.53
C ARG A 133 -5.37 13.73 -6.59
N ALA A 134 -4.70 13.79 -5.46
CA ALA A 134 -3.24 13.60 -5.43
C ALA A 134 -2.84 12.20 -5.89
N LEU A 135 -3.54 11.16 -5.45
CA LEU A 135 -3.30 9.77 -5.85
C LEU A 135 -3.62 9.54 -7.34
N ASP A 136 -4.72 10.11 -7.85
CA ASP A 136 -5.08 10.03 -9.27
C ASP A 136 -3.99 10.65 -10.16
N ASP A 137 -3.43 11.79 -9.75
CA ASP A 137 -2.30 12.40 -10.48
C ASP A 137 -1.07 11.47 -10.51
N LEU A 138 -0.77 10.75 -9.43
CA LEU A 138 0.33 9.78 -9.41
C LEU A 138 0.08 8.59 -10.33
N VAL A 139 -1.17 8.15 -10.44
CA VAL A 139 -1.57 7.10 -11.39
C VAL A 139 -1.41 7.61 -12.83
N ARG A 140 -1.89 8.82 -13.14
CA ARG A 140 -1.75 9.45 -14.47
C ARG A 140 -0.29 9.69 -14.86
N GLN A 141 0.58 10.00 -13.89
CA GLN A 141 2.02 10.12 -14.10
C GLN A 141 2.73 8.76 -14.29
N GLY A 142 2.04 7.66 -14.05
CA GLY A 142 2.61 6.32 -14.14
C GLY A 142 3.53 5.93 -12.97
N LYS A 143 3.63 6.76 -11.92
CA LYS A 143 4.40 6.45 -10.70
C LYS A 143 3.73 5.42 -9.82
N VAL A 144 2.42 5.31 -9.92
CA VAL A 144 1.58 4.36 -9.19
C VAL A 144 0.67 3.65 -10.17
N ARG A 145 0.50 2.34 -10.05
CA ARG A 145 -0.39 1.56 -10.92
C ARG A 145 -1.80 1.48 -10.34
N TYR A 146 -1.90 1.16 -9.06
CA TYR A 146 -3.16 1.02 -8.33
C TYR A 146 -3.07 1.69 -6.98
N ILE A 147 -4.22 2.11 -6.45
CA ILE A 147 -4.31 2.74 -5.14
C ILE A 147 -5.23 1.95 -4.22
N GLY A 148 -4.95 2.01 -2.92
CA GLY A 148 -5.73 1.34 -1.89
C GLY A 148 -5.73 2.11 -0.58
N HIS A 149 -6.44 1.58 0.38
CA HIS A 149 -6.47 2.13 1.73
C HIS A 149 -6.23 1.05 2.79
N SER A 150 -5.84 1.48 3.98
CA SER A 150 -5.65 0.62 5.13
C SER A 150 -6.31 1.24 6.36
N ASN A 151 -6.89 0.38 7.22
CA ASN A 151 -7.50 0.78 8.48
C ASN A 151 -8.69 1.77 8.37
N PHE A 152 -9.33 1.85 7.21
CA PHE A 152 -10.57 2.62 7.06
C PHE A 152 -11.75 1.87 7.66
N ALA A 153 -12.67 2.62 8.27
CA ALA A 153 -14.00 2.13 8.58
C ALA A 153 -14.82 1.97 7.29
N ALA A 154 -15.89 1.18 7.34
CA ALA A 154 -16.74 0.94 6.17
C ALA A 154 -17.30 2.23 5.56
N TRP A 155 -17.75 3.18 6.41
CA TRP A 155 -18.28 4.46 5.93
C TRP A 155 -17.22 5.30 5.21
N GLN A 156 -15.96 5.28 5.68
CA GLN A 156 -14.84 6.00 5.03
C GLN A 156 -14.48 5.38 3.67
N ALA A 157 -14.46 4.05 3.59
CA ALA A 157 -14.23 3.35 2.33
C ALA A 157 -15.34 3.66 1.32
N THR A 158 -16.61 3.64 1.77
CA THR A 158 -17.78 3.97 0.96
C THR A 158 -17.76 5.44 0.51
N GLU A 159 -17.47 6.37 1.42
CA GLU A 159 -17.30 7.78 1.08
C GLU A 159 -16.22 7.98 0.01
N ALA A 160 -15.03 7.39 0.20
CA ALA A 160 -13.95 7.48 -0.77
C ALA A 160 -14.35 6.94 -2.16
N HIS A 161 -15.10 5.82 -2.20
CA HIS A 161 -15.60 5.25 -3.45
C HIS A 161 -16.51 6.24 -4.21
N PHE A 162 -17.53 6.80 -3.56
CA PHE A 162 -18.46 7.73 -4.22
C PHE A 162 -17.82 9.08 -4.53
N VAL A 163 -16.87 9.53 -3.71
CA VAL A 163 -16.09 10.74 -4.01
C VAL A 163 -15.22 10.51 -5.25
N ALA A 164 -14.53 9.37 -5.36
CA ALA A 164 -13.76 9.05 -6.56
C ALA A 164 -14.62 9.06 -7.83
N GLN A 165 -15.81 8.43 -7.77
CA GLN A 165 -16.78 8.46 -8.89
C GLN A 165 -17.19 9.88 -9.26
N ARG A 166 -17.57 10.71 -8.28
CA ARG A 166 -17.97 12.11 -8.50
C ARG A 166 -16.85 12.94 -9.14
N LEU A 167 -15.60 12.67 -8.76
CA LEU A 167 -14.41 13.36 -9.27
C LEU A 167 -13.91 12.81 -10.61
N ASN A 168 -14.46 11.69 -11.08
CA ASN A 168 -13.91 10.91 -12.19
C ASN A 168 -12.41 10.59 -11.97
N ALA A 169 -12.05 10.24 -10.74
CA ALA A 169 -10.71 9.92 -10.31
C ALA A 169 -10.55 8.40 -10.11
N THR A 170 -9.32 7.93 -10.07
CA THR A 170 -8.98 6.53 -9.81
C THR A 170 -9.57 6.10 -8.45
N PRO A 171 -10.37 5.02 -8.37
CA PRO A 171 -10.88 4.51 -7.10
C PRO A 171 -9.84 3.67 -6.36
N PHE A 172 -10.02 3.50 -5.06
CA PHE A 172 -9.33 2.45 -4.32
C PHE A 172 -9.77 1.06 -4.80
N ILE A 173 -8.82 0.14 -4.99
CA ILE A 173 -9.09 -1.24 -5.39
C ILE A 173 -8.94 -2.24 -4.25
N SER A 174 -8.45 -1.81 -3.09
CA SER A 174 -8.18 -2.70 -1.95
C SER A 174 -8.36 -2.00 -0.62
N ALA A 175 -8.81 -2.79 0.36
CA ALA A 175 -8.83 -2.47 1.77
C ALA A 175 -7.87 -3.42 2.52
N GLN A 176 -6.93 -2.89 3.28
CA GLN A 176 -6.03 -3.67 4.13
C GLN A 176 -6.33 -3.38 5.60
N ASN A 177 -6.96 -4.32 6.28
CA ASN A 177 -7.35 -4.21 7.67
C ASN A 177 -6.90 -5.43 8.46
N GLU A 178 -6.78 -5.28 9.77
CA GLU A 178 -6.59 -6.43 10.66
C GLU A 178 -7.79 -7.37 10.54
N TYR A 179 -7.50 -8.62 10.20
CA TYR A 179 -8.50 -9.66 10.05
C TYR A 179 -7.88 -11.02 10.36
N ASN A 180 -8.39 -11.68 11.35
CA ASN A 180 -7.92 -12.99 11.79
C ASN A 180 -9.03 -13.75 12.52
N LEU A 181 -8.76 -14.99 12.96
CA LEU A 181 -9.77 -15.83 13.64
C LEU A 181 -10.31 -15.24 14.95
N LEU A 182 -9.56 -14.36 15.60
CA LEU A 182 -9.92 -13.74 16.88
C LEU A 182 -10.50 -12.34 16.70
N ASP A 183 -10.08 -11.60 15.66
CA ASP A 183 -10.60 -10.28 15.32
C ASP A 183 -11.32 -10.32 13.97
N ARG A 184 -12.66 -10.37 14.05
CA ARG A 184 -13.54 -10.47 12.89
C ARG A 184 -14.46 -9.25 12.73
N ARG A 185 -14.15 -8.14 13.40
CA ARG A 185 -14.98 -6.92 13.42
C ARG A 185 -15.30 -6.37 12.03
N ILE A 186 -14.39 -6.53 11.07
CA ILE A 186 -14.61 -6.03 9.71
C ILE A 186 -15.71 -6.74 8.94
N GLU A 187 -16.14 -7.92 9.39
CA GLU A 187 -17.22 -8.70 8.74
C GLU A 187 -18.59 -8.02 8.88
N ALA A 188 -18.76 -7.19 9.91
CA ALA A 188 -20.05 -6.54 10.16
C ALA A 188 -20.41 -5.51 9.07
N GLU A 189 -19.44 -4.72 8.62
CA GLU A 189 -19.71 -3.63 7.67
C GLU A 189 -18.66 -3.52 6.55
N LEU A 190 -17.35 -3.60 6.85
CA LEU A 190 -16.31 -3.33 5.84
C LEU A 190 -16.30 -4.40 4.74
N VAL A 191 -16.37 -5.67 5.10
CA VAL A 191 -16.41 -6.77 4.10
C VAL A 191 -17.65 -6.65 3.22
N PRO A 192 -18.88 -6.46 3.73
CA PRO A 192 -20.05 -6.18 2.91
C PRO A 192 -19.88 -4.96 2.00
N ALA A 193 -19.31 -3.85 2.49
CA ALA A 193 -19.07 -2.66 1.69
C ALA A 193 -18.08 -2.94 0.55
N CYS A 194 -16.95 -3.62 0.82
CA CYS A 194 -16.00 -4.02 -0.21
C CYS A 194 -16.64 -4.94 -1.26
N ASN A 195 -17.49 -5.88 -0.85
CA ASN A 195 -18.21 -6.75 -1.78
C ASN A 195 -19.21 -5.99 -2.66
N ALA A 196 -19.85 -4.95 -2.12
CA ALA A 196 -20.82 -4.14 -2.84
C ALA A 196 -20.15 -3.21 -3.87
N TYR A 197 -19.05 -2.59 -3.49
CA TYR A 197 -18.44 -1.50 -4.27
C TYR A 197 -17.13 -1.88 -4.97
N GLY A 198 -16.49 -2.97 -4.60
CA GLY A 198 -15.26 -3.50 -5.24
C GLY A 198 -14.03 -3.19 -4.47
#